data_ae23267ab0952a5dd6c75274570a3871
#
_entry.id   ae23267ab0952a5dd6c75274570a3871
#
_cell.length_a   1.000
_cell.length_b   1.000
_cell.length_c   1.000
_cell.angle_alpha   90.00
_cell.angle_beta   90.00
_cell.angle_gamma   90.00
#
_symmetry.space_group_name_H-M   'P 1'
#
loop_
_entity.id
_entity.type
_entity.pdbx_description
1 polymer ?
#
loop_
_entity_poly.entity_id
_entity_poly.type
_entity_poly.pdbx_seq_one_letter_code
_entity_poly.pdbx_strand_id
1 'polypeptide(L)'
;MQGLLDWVEKRLPAMNAYKKHLSEYPMPKNFNFWYLFGSLAMLVLVNQILTGIWLTMNYVPSGEGAFASVEYIMRDVEYGWLLRYMHSTGASAFFVVIYLHMFRGLIYGSYQKPRELLWIFGMLIFLVLMAEAFMGYLLPWGQMSYWGAQVIISLFGAIPVIGDDLTLWIRGDYIISGATLNRFFALHVIALPIVLLLLIVLHVLALHEVGSNNPDGIETKLPKGTMGDDYKTQFPFHKDYTKKYDIIDSIPFHPYGTVKDMVGVAGFLFLFCYVLFFNPEMGGYFLEPPNFEAANPLKTPEHIAPVWYFTPFYAVLRAVPDKLLGVVAMGASIVVLFLLPWFDRCKVRSYRYRSKLHLINIIQFTISFIALGVLGALPATPTYTLLAQIFSLGYFMFFVMLWFYSKNEATKPLPERVTFK
;
A
#
# COMPACT_ATOMS: atom_id res chain seq x y z
N MET A 1 -40.02 -9.07 10.61
CA MET A 1 -38.58 -8.94 10.38
C MET A 1 -37.94 -10.26 9.95
N GLN A 2 -38.16 -11.36 10.66
CA GLN A 2 -37.58 -12.67 10.37
C GLN A 2 -37.92 -13.18 8.96
N GLY A 3 -39.20 -13.06 8.51
CA GLY A 3 -39.61 -13.47 7.17
C GLY A 3 -38.95 -12.69 6.00
N LEU A 4 -38.62 -11.41 6.20
CA LEU A 4 -37.87 -10.61 5.22
C LEU A 4 -36.42 -11.07 5.13
N LEU A 5 -35.78 -11.31 6.25
CA LEU A 5 -34.41 -11.81 6.31
C LEU A 5 -34.28 -13.19 5.63
N ASP A 6 -35.23 -14.08 5.91
CA ASP A 6 -35.29 -15.41 5.28
C ASP A 6 -35.55 -15.32 3.77
N TRP A 7 -36.39 -14.38 3.35
CA TRP A 7 -36.67 -14.13 1.95
C TRP A 7 -35.42 -13.61 1.19
N VAL A 8 -34.66 -12.69 1.81
CA VAL A 8 -33.38 -12.18 1.28
C VAL A 8 -32.36 -13.31 1.21
N GLU A 9 -32.16 -14.06 2.31
CA GLU A 9 -31.13 -15.11 2.42
C GLU A 9 -31.33 -16.25 1.40
N LYS A 10 -32.58 -16.58 1.08
CA LYS A 10 -32.90 -17.57 0.03
C LYS A 10 -32.51 -17.12 -1.38
N ARG A 11 -32.39 -15.82 -1.63
CA ARG A 11 -32.10 -15.22 -2.97
C ARG A 11 -30.67 -14.67 -3.06
N LEU A 12 -30.19 -14.10 -1.98
CA LEU A 12 -28.85 -13.58 -1.81
C LEU A 12 -28.35 -14.12 -0.46
N PRO A 13 -27.53 -15.19 -0.42
CA PRO A 13 -27.07 -15.82 0.82
C PRO A 13 -26.02 -14.95 1.54
N ALA A 14 -26.43 -13.73 1.93
CA ALA A 14 -25.56 -12.72 2.52
C ALA A 14 -25.02 -13.14 3.88
N MET A 15 -25.87 -13.78 4.72
CA MET A 15 -25.44 -14.28 6.01
C MET A 15 -24.45 -15.45 5.89
N ASN A 16 -24.67 -16.33 4.91
CA ASN A 16 -23.71 -17.41 4.64
C ASN A 16 -22.36 -16.85 4.12
N ALA A 17 -22.38 -15.84 3.27
CA ALA A 17 -21.18 -15.14 2.81
C ALA A 17 -20.46 -14.43 3.99
N TYR A 18 -21.20 -13.73 4.85
CA TYR A 18 -20.68 -13.10 6.07
C TYR A 18 -20.01 -14.14 7.00
N LYS A 19 -20.68 -15.26 7.25
CA LYS A 19 -20.11 -16.35 8.07
C LYS A 19 -18.83 -16.90 7.44
N LYS A 20 -18.86 -17.19 6.15
CA LYS A 20 -17.72 -17.76 5.43
C LYS A 20 -16.52 -16.82 5.38
N HIS A 21 -16.73 -15.55 5.04
CA HIS A 21 -15.64 -14.63 4.74
C HIS A 21 -15.23 -13.74 5.92
N LEU A 22 -16.04 -13.69 6.99
CA LEU A 22 -15.74 -12.86 8.16
C LEU A 22 -15.86 -13.67 9.45
N SER A 23 -17.07 -13.91 9.97
CA SER A 23 -17.22 -14.34 11.36
C SER A 23 -16.61 -15.70 11.67
N GLU A 24 -16.76 -16.69 10.79
CA GLU A 24 -16.28 -18.06 10.97
C GLU A 24 -14.98 -18.36 10.19
N TYR A 25 -14.32 -17.31 9.67
CA TYR A 25 -13.02 -17.43 9.01
C TYR A 25 -11.95 -17.90 10.02
N PRO A 26 -11.15 -18.93 9.70
CA PRO A 26 -10.13 -19.45 10.61
C PRO A 26 -8.91 -18.51 10.65
N MET A 27 -8.75 -17.81 11.75
CA MET A 27 -7.65 -16.92 12.03
C MET A 27 -6.61 -17.62 12.92
N PRO A 28 -5.30 -17.64 12.58
CA PRO A 28 -4.25 -18.14 13.46
C PRO A 28 -4.29 -17.46 14.84
N LYS A 29 -4.28 -18.24 15.92
CA LYS A 29 -4.47 -17.73 17.29
C LYS A 29 -3.33 -16.86 17.81
N ASN A 30 -2.13 -16.92 17.16
CA ASN A 30 -0.95 -16.15 17.53
C ASN A 30 -0.76 -14.83 16.74
N PHE A 31 -1.81 -14.30 16.10
CA PHE A 31 -1.75 -13.00 15.46
C PHE A 31 -1.31 -11.92 16.45
N ASN A 32 -0.30 -11.14 16.05
CA ASN A 32 0.20 -9.99 16.79
C ASN A 32 -0.19 -8.68 16.11
N PHE A 33 0.30 -7.55 16.64
CA PHE A 33 0.08 -6.20 16.14
C PHE A 33 0.30 -6.04 14.61
N TRP A 34 1.30 -6.71 14.03
CA TRP A 34 1.60 -6.61 12.60
C TRP A 34 0.46 -7.05 11.67
N TYR A 35 -0.50 -7.82 12.16
CA TYR A 35 -1.64 -8.30 11.36
C TYR A 35 -2.81 -7.32 11.28
N LEU A 36 -2.77 -6.21 12.05
CA LEU A 36 -3.80 -5.16 12.02
C LEU A 36 -3.74 -4.29 10.76
N PHE A 37 -2.59 -4.18 10.12
CA PHE A 37 -2.43 -3.23 9.00
C PHE A 37 -3.29 -3.54 7.77
N GLY A 38 -3.74 -4.77 7.57
CA GLY A 38 -4.72 -5.09 6.53
C GLY A 38 -6.09 -4.48 6.79
N SER A 39 -6.60 -4.62 8.02
CA SER A 39 -7.87 -4.04 8.44
C SER A 39 -7.81 -2.50 8.47
N LEU A 40 -6.68 -1.94 8.91
CA LEU A 40 -6.45 -0.48 8.87
C LEU A 40 -6.40 0.07 7.45
N ALA A 41 -5.82 -0.67 6.49
CA ALA A 41 -5.83 -0.27 5.08
C ALA A 41 -7.27 -0.19 4.53
N MET A 42 -8.15 -1.12 4.90
CA MET A 42 -9.56 -1.07 4.55
C MET A 42 -10.28 0.12 5.18
N LEU A 43 -9.98 0.44 6.44
CA LEU A 43 -10.53 1.63 7.11
C LEU A 43 -10.15 2.92 6.38
N VAL A 44 -8.87 3.06 6.04
CA VAL A 44 -8.38 4.25 5.32
C VAL A 44 -8.95 4.32 3.90
N LEU A 45 -9.10 3.18 3.21
CA LEU A 45 -9.76 3.13 1.90
C LEU A 45 -11.19 3.68 1.98
N VAL A 46 -11.96 3.25 2.98
CA VAL A 46 -13.33 3.76 3.18
C VAL A 46 -13.31 5.28 3.43
N ASN A 47 -12.38 5.76 4.26
CA ASN A 47 -12.19 7.20 4.48
C ASN A 47 -11.92 7.93 3.15
N GLN A 48 -10.99 7.42 2.31
CA GLN A 48 -10.63 8.07 1.05
C GLN A 48 -11.80 8.12 0.06
N ILE A 49 -12.55 7.03 -0.06
CA ILE A 49 -13.73 7.00 -0.94
C ILE A 49 -14.80 7.98 -0.46
N LEU A 50 -15.17 7.95 0.82
CA LEU A 50 -16.22 8.82 1.35
C LEU A 50 -15.83 10.30 1.25
N THR A 51 -14.65 10.66 1.72
CA THR A 51 -14.18 12.06 1.66
C THR A 51 -13.96 12.52 0.23
N GLY A 52 -13.47 11.64 -0.67
CA GLY A 52 -13.31 11.94 -2.09
C GLY A 52 -14.64 12.26 -2.77
N ILE A 53 -15.68 11.45 -2.55
CA ILE A 53 -17.03 11.71 -3.09
C ILE A 53 -17.54 13.09 -2.63
N TRP A 54 -17.42 13.43 -1.34
CA TRP A 54 -17.84 14.73 -0.82
C TRP A 54 -17.04 15.89 -1.42
N LEU A 55 -15.73 15.73 -1.60
CA LEU A 55 -14.91 16.78 -2.22
C LEU A 55 -15.34 17.06 -3.66
N THR A 56 -15.71 16.03 -4.45
CA THR A 56 -16.14 16.22 -5.84
C THR A 56 -17.40 17.04 -6.00
N MET A 57 -18.22 17.16 -4.95
CA MET A 57 -19.47 17.97 -5.00
C MET A 57 -19.21 19.47 -5.16
N ASN A 58 -18.02 19.94 -4.75
CA ASN A 58 -17.65 21.35 -4.79
C ASN A 58 -16.38 21.63 -5.60
N TYR A 59 -15.68 20.58 -6.05
CA TYR A 59 -14.45 20.70 -6.81
C TYR A 59 -14.72 20.96 -8.31
N VAL A 60 -13.98 21.89 -8.91
CA VAL A 60 -14.09 22.24 -10.35
C VAL A 60 -12.83 21.78 -11.10
N PRO A 61 -12.88 20.74 -11.94
CA PRO A 61 -11.71 20.15 -12.61
C PRO A 61 -11.28 20.97 -13.85
N SER A 62 -10.92 22.23 -13.65
CA SER A 62 -10.40 23.12 -14.72
C SER A 62 -9.18 23.91 -14.26
N GLY A 63 -8.31 24.27 -15.20
CA GLY A 63 -7.11 25.05 -14.87
C GLY A 63 -7.38 26.39 -14.18
N GLU A 64 -8.53 26.99 -14.45
CA GLU A 64 -8.96 28.27 -13.86
C GLU A 64 -9.68 28.08 -12.51
N GLY A 65 -10.47 27.00 -12.39
CA GLY A 65 -11.36 26.78 -11.26
C GLY A 65 -10.81 25.88 -10.15
N ALA A 66 -9.84 25.01 -10.44
CA ALA A 66 -9.42 23.97 -9.51
C ALA A 66 -8.88 24.51 -8.19
N PHE A 67 -7.88 25.39 -8.23
CA PHE A 67 -7.31 25.98 -7.02
C PHE A 67 -8.35 26.77 -6.23
N ALA A 68 -9.12 27.62 -6.92
CA ALA A 68 -10.18 28.43 -6.29
C ALA A 68 -11.27 27.58 -5.66
N SER A 69 -11.64 26.46 -6.27
CA SER A 69 -12.64 25.54 -5.69
C SER A 69 -12.12 24.81 -4.43
N VAL A 70 -10.83 24.50 -4.36
CA VAL A 70 -10.22 23.95 -3.12
C VAL A 70 -10.20 24.99 -2.01
N GLU A 71 -9.86 26.26 -2.32
CA GLU A 71 -9.97 27.37 -1.36
C GLU A 71 -11.39 27.58 -0.88
N TYR A 72 -12.38 27.53 -1.77
CA TYR A 72 -13.79 27.58 -1.42
C TYR A 72 -14.21 26.44 -0.49
N ILE A 73 -13.79 25.20 -0.78
CA ILE A 73 -14.03 24.06 0.10
C ILE A 73 -13.42 24.30 1.48
N MET A 74 -12.21 24.82 1.54
CA MET A 74 -11.49 25.02 2.80
C MET A 74 -12.08 26.14 3.68
N ARG A 75 -12.68 27.18 3.07
CA ARG A 75 -13.07 28.42 3.78
C ARG A 75 -14.56 28.61 3.92
N ASP A 76 -15.34 28.27 2.89
CA ASP A 76 -16.75 28.66 2.79
C ASP A 76 -17.70 27.47 2.95
N VAL A 77 -17.27 26.24 2.60
CA VAL A 77 -18.09 25.03 2.79
C VAL A 77 -18.04 24.60 4.25
N GLU A 78 -19.21 24.43 4.86
CA GLU A 78 -19.30 23.98 6.26
C GLU A 78 -18.62 22.60 6.43
N TYR A 79 -17.65 22.49 7.36
CA TYR A 79 -16.78 21.33 7.56
C TYR A 79 -15.93 20.92 6.33
N GLY A 80 -15.85 21.73 5.28
CA GLY A 80 -15.09 21.44 4.09
C GLY A 80 -13.58 21.26 4.37
N TRP A 81 -13.02 22.10 5.27
CA TRP A 81 -11.66 21.97 5.76
C TRP A 81 -11.40 20.59 6.39
N LEU A 82 -12.35 20.07 7.16
CA LEU A 82 -12.25 18.77 7.81
C LEU A 82 -12.18 17.65 6.75
N LEU A 83 -13.10 17.65 5.78
CA LEU A 83 -13.14 16.67 4.69
C LEU A 83 -11.87 16.72 3.86
N ARG A 84 -11.38 17.93 3.54
CA ARG A 84 -10.13 18.12 2.78
C ARG A 84 -8.92 17.56 3.52
N TYR A 85 -8.80 17.87 4.83
CA TYR A 85 -7.70 17.32 5.64
C TYR A 85 -7.86 15.81 5.89
N MET A 86 -9.06 15.28 6.09
CA MET A 86 -9.31 13.85 6.18
C MET A 86 -8.83 13.12 4.91
N HIS A 87 -9.03 13.72 3.74
CA HIS A 87 -8.60 13.15 2.47
C HIS A 87 -7.08 13.21 2.29
N SER A 88 -6.44 14.35 2.50
CA SER A 88 -5.00 14.53 2.32
C SER A 88 -4.17 13.80 3.38
N THR A 89 -4.53 13.92 4.67
CA THR A 89 -3.91 13.16 5.76
C THR A 89 -4.18 11.65 5.58
N GLY A 90 -5.39 11.31 5.11
CA GLY A 90 -5.76 9.94 4.78
C GLY A 90 -4.90 9.32 3.70
N ALA A 91 -4.50 10.07 2.67
CA ALA A 91 -3.58 9.58 1.65
C ALA A 91 -2.21 9.22 2.26
N SER A 92 -1.65 10.10 3.10
CA SER A 92 -0.40 9.80 3.84
C SER A 92 -0.57 8.61 4.79
N ALA A 93 -1.66 8.54 5.55
CA ALA A 93 -1.95 7.42 6.43
C ALA A 93 -2.07 6.10 5.67
N PHE A 94 -2.62 6.12 4.45
CA PHE A 94 -2.72 4.94 3.60
C PHE A 94 -1.34 4.37 3.27
N PHE A 95 -0.39 5.21 2.85
CA PHE A 95 0.97 4.76 2.55
C PHE A 95 1.72 4.28 3.80
N VAL A 96 1.56 4.93 4.95
CA VAL A 96 2.11 4.41 6.23
C VAL A 96 1.60 3.00 6.49
N VAL A 97 0.28 2.79 6.42
CA VAL A 97 -0.34 1.50 6.69
C VAL A 97 0.08 0.44 5.67
N ILE A 98 0.14 0.79 4.37
CA ILE A 98 0.54 -0.15 3.30
C ILE A 98 2.02 -0.53 3.42
N TYR A 99 2.92 0.41 3.70
CA TYR A 99 4.34 0.09 3.91
C TYR A 99 4.54 -0.86 5.11
N LEU A 100 3.82 -0.64 6.21
CA LEU A 100 3.86 -1.53 7.37
C LEU A 100 3.22 -2.89 7.07
N HIS A 101 2.16 -2.93 6.25
CA HIS A 101 1.55 -4.16 5.77
C HIS A 101 2.50 -4.98 4.89
N MET A 102 3.20 -4.34 3.97
CA MET A 102 4.22 -4.97 3.12
C MET A 102 5.43 -5.44 3.96
N PHE A 103 5.89 -4.63 4.90
CA PHE A 103 6.97 -4.97 5.81
C PHE A 103 6.63 -6.20 6.66
N ARG A 104 5.40 -6.31 7.17
CA ARG A 104 4.91 -7.53 7.82
C ARG A 104 5.02 -8.74 6.88
N GLY A 105 4.63 -8.56 5.62
CA GLY A 105 4.81 -9.59 4.60
C GLY A 105 6.27 -10.03 4.45
N LEU A 106 7.19 -9.06 4.48
CA LEU A 106 8.62 -9.29 4.35
C LEU A 106 9.19 -10.09 5.54
N ILE A 107 8.95 -9.63 6.78
CA ILE A 107 9.56 -10.25 7.98
C ILE A 107 9.01 -11.66 8.27
N TYR A 108 7.73 -11.92 7.96
CA TYR A 108 7.12 -13.23 8.21
C TYR A 108 7.06 -14.13 6.97
N GLY A 109 7.63 -13.70 5.82
CA GLY A 109 7.65 -14.47 4.58
C GLY A 109 6.25 -14.74 4.01
N SER A 110 5.32 -13.78 4.14
CA SER A 110 3.94 -13.95 3.69
C SER A 110 3.78 -13.92 2.17
N TYR A 111 4.85 -13.71 1.44
CA TYR A 111 4.93 -13.78 -0.03
C TYR A 111 5.32 -15.16 -0.57
N GLN A 112 5.81 -16.06 0.30
CA GLN A 112 6.24 -17.40 -0.11
C GLN A 112 5.06 -18.34 -0.35
N LYS A 113 5.34 -19.44 -1.06
CA LYS A 113 4.35 -20.50 -1.35
C LYS A 113 3.50 -20.85 -0.12
N PRO A 114 2.18 -20.96 -0.30
CA PRO A 114 1.37 -20.87 -1.52
C PRO A 114 0.78 -19.46 -1.75
N ARG A 115 1.40 -18.38 -1.26
CA ARG A 115 0.89 -17.00 -1.21
C ARG A 115 1.49 -16.07 -2.25
N GLU A 116 2.15 -16.63 -3.30
CA GLU A 116 2.77 -15.83 -4.36
C GLU A 116 1.73 -14.97 -5.10
N LEU A 117 0.60 -15.54 -5.47
CA LEU A 117 -0.45 -14.80 -6.16
C LEU A 117 -1.07 -13.71 -5.26
N LEU A 118 -1.23 -14.00 -3.97
CA LEU A 118 -1.65 -13.02 -2.98
C LEU A 118 -0.69 -11.82 -2.92
N TRP A 119 0.62 -12.08 -2.95
CA TRP A 119 1.65 -11.06 -2.99
C TRP A 119 1.56 -10.23 -4.27
N ILE A 120 1.42 -10.88 -5.43
CA ILE A 120 1.29 -10.20 -6.73
C ILE A 120 0.08 -9.28 -6.77
N PHE A 121 -1.09 -9.71 -6.30
CA PHE A 121 -2.25 -8.82 -6.18
C PHE A 121 -1.97 -7.64 -5.24
N GLY A 122 -1.27 -7.87 -4.12
CA GLY A 122 -0.84 -6.80 -3.22
C GLY A 122 0.07 -5.78 -3.89
N MET A 123 1.02 -6.24 -4.71
CA MET A 123 1.91 -5.36 -5.48
C MET A 123 1.18 -4.59 -6.58
N LEU A 124 0.19 -5.20 -7.25
CA LEU A 124 -0.67 -4.49 -8.21
C LEU A 124 -1.52 -3.42 -7.52
N ILE A 125 -2.07 -3.72 -6.34
CA ILE A 125 -2.77 -2.73 -5.50
C ILE A 125 -1.83 -1.57 -5.17
N PHE A 126 -0.59 -1.85 -4.73
CA PHE A 126 0.39 -0.82 -4.43
C PHE A 126 0.70 0.07 -5.64
N LEU A 127 0.87 -0.52 -6.83
CA LEU A 127 1.15 0.22 -8.06
C LEU A 127 -0.05 1.12 -8.45
N VAL A 128 -1.28 0.59 -8.37
CA VAL A 128 -2.50 1.37 -8.65
C VAL A 128 -2.68 2.47 -7.61
N LEU A 129 -2.38 2.20 -6.33
CA LEU A 129 -2.43 3.21 -5.26
C LEU A 129 -1.41 4.34 -5.48
N MET A 130 -0.20 4.02 -5.99
CA MET A 130 0.78 5.05 -6.39
C MET A 130 0.22 5.94 -7.52
N ALA A 131 -0.39 5.34 -8.54
CA ALA A 131 -1.02 6.10 -9.64
C ALA A 131 -2.19 6.94 -9.13
N GLU A 132 -3.04 6.38 -8.27
CA GLU A 132 -4.16 7.04 -7.62
C GLU A 132 -3.71 8.29 -6.85
N ALA A 133 -2.70 8.14 -6.00
CA ALA A 133 -2.17 9.24 -5.21
C ALA A 133 -1.49 10.32 -6.07
N PHE A 134 -0.76 9.92 -7.11
CA PHE A 134 -0.13 10.87 -8.04
C PHE A 134 -1.17 11.72 -8.79
N MET A 135 -2.22 11.06 -9.31
CA MET A 135 -3.27 11.78 -10.02
C MET A 135 -4.08 12.68 -9.09
N GLY A 136 -4.37 12.22 -7.85
CA GLY A 136 -5.04 13.03 -6.84
C GLY A 136 -4.23 14.23 -6.37
N TYR A 137 -2.91 14.10 -6.33
CA TYR A 137 -2.02 15.18 -5.91
C TYR A 137 -2.00 16.37 -6.88
N LEU A 138 -2.25 16.15 -8.18
CA LEU A 138 -2.37 17.24 -9.16
C LEU A 138 -3.63 18.08 -8.95
N LEU A 139 -4.72 17.49 -8.43
CA LEU A 139 -6.05 18.11 -8.42
C LEU A 139 -6.13 19.46 -7.68
N PRO A 140 -5.44 19.70 -6.56
CA PRO A 140 -5.44 21.00 -5.90
C PRO A 140 -4.91 22.15 -6.77
N TRP A 141 -4.17 21.85 -7.84
CA TRP A 141 -3.62 22.82 -8.78
C TRP A 141 -2.74 23.87 -8.10
N GLY A 142 -2.03 23.46 -7.05
CA GLY A 142 -1.04 24.25 -6.37
C GLY A 142 0.31 24.20 -7.08
N GLN A 143 1.23 25.05 -6.64
CA GLN A 143 2.53 25.22 -7.26
C GLN A 143 3.37 23.92 -7.26
N MET A 144 3.40 23.18 -6.15
CA MET A 144 4.14 21.92 -6.09
C MET A 144 3.43 20.80 -6.84
N SER A 145 2.10 20.71 -6.78
CA SER A 145 1.34 19.69 -7.49
C SER A 145 1.46 19.81 -9.01
N TYR A 146 1.44 21.03 -9.55
CA TYR A 146 1.66 21.30 -10.97
C TYR A 146 3.08 20.90 -11.41
N TRP A 147 4.10 21.41 -10.73
CA TRP A 147 5.48 21.17 -11.10
C TRP A 147 5.93 19.74 -10.80
N GLY A 148 5.39 19.12 -9.76
CA GLY A 148 5.59 17.70 -9.50
C GLY A 148 5.03 16.81 -10.62
N ALA A 149 3.83 17.12 -11.14
CA ALA A 149 3.28 16.43 -12.29
C ALA A 149 4.13 16.66 -13.56
N GLN A 150 4.62 17.89 -13.78
CA GLN A 150 5.52 18.20 -14.89
C GLN A 150 6.78 17.32 -14.87
N VAL A 151 7.40 17.17 -13.70
CA VAL A 151 8.57 16.30 -13.53
C VAL A 151 8.22 14.85 -13.82
N ILE A 152 7.21 14.29 -13.16
CA ILE A 152 6.88 12.87 -13.28
C ILE A 152 6.47 12.51 -14.71
N ILE A 153 5.61 13.32 -15.35
CA ILE A 153 5.18 13.02 -16.72
C ILE A 153 6.38 13.15 -17.69
N SER A 154 7.32 14.09 -17.45
CA SER A 154 8.51 14.22 -18.27
C SER A 154 9.44 13.00 -18.25
N LEU A 155 9.31 12.12 -17.24
CA LEU A 155 10.11 10.89 -17.16
C LEU A 155 9.71 9.89 -18.27
N PHE A 156 8.44 9.88 -18.66
CA PHE A 156 7.98 9.03 -19.78
C PHE A 156 8.63 9.46 -21.10
N GLY A 157 8.99 10.75 -21.28
CA GLY A 157 9.74 11.23 -22.42
C GLY A 157 11.17 10.70 -22.55
N ALA A 158 11.70 10.04 -21.50
CA ALA A 158 13.00 9.37 -21.59
C ALA A 158 12.93 8.00 -22.30
N ILE A 159 11.74 7.46 -22.53
CA ILE A 159 11.54 6.17 -23.19
C ILE A 159 11.86 6.34 -24.69
N PRO A 160 12.81 5.56 -25.24
CA PRO A 160 13.17 5.68 -26.64
C PRO A 160 11.99 5.42 -27.58
N VAL A 161 11.95 6.12 -28.70
CA VAL A 161 10.98 5.99 -29.80
C VAL A 161 9.58 6.52 -29.47
N ILE A 162 8.98 6.14 -28.34
CA ILE A 162 7.59 6.45 -28.02
C ILE A 162 7.43 7.51 -26.93
N GLY A 163 8.51 7.95 -26.29
CA GLY A 163 8.47 8.77 -25.07
C GLY A 163 7.77 10.10 -25.25
N ASP A 164 8.07 10.82 -26.32
CA ASP A 164 7.46 12.13 -26.61
C ASP A 164 5.97 12.00 -26.89
N ASP A 165 5.56 11.03 -27.73
CA ASP A 165 4.16 10.75 -28.03
C ASP A 165 3.39 10.32 -26.78
N LEU A 166 4.00 9.48 -25.94
CA LEU A 166 3.41 9.04 -24.69
C LEU A 166 3.23 10.20 -23.70
N THR A 167 4.23 11.08 -23.62
CA THR A 167 4.17 12.29 -22.78
C THR A 167 3.05 13.22 -23.22
N LEU A 168 2.93 13.47 -24.54
CA LEU A 168 1.87 14.26 -25.14
C LEU A 168 0.49 13.62 -24.89
N TRP A 169 0.39 12.32 -25.06
CA TRP A 169 -0.84 11.57 -24.80
C TRP A 169 -1.28 11.64 -23.33
N ILE A 170 -0.34 11.49 -22.36
CA ILE A 170 -0.64 11.59 -20.91
C ILE A 170 -1.11 13.01 -20.57
N ARG A 171 -0.43 14.05 -21.04
CA ARG A 171 -0.80 15.46 -20.80
C ARG A 171 -2.13 15.82 -21.48
N GLY A 172 -2.35 15.32 -22.69
CA GLY A 172 -3.42 15.77 -23.57
C GLY A 172 -3.20 17.14 -24.19
N ASP A 173 -2.01 17.68 -24.00
CA ASP A 173 -1.55 18.97 -24.49
C ASP A 173 -0.02 18.98 -24.50
N TYR A 174 0.58 20.01 -25.12
CA TYR A 174 2.05 20.20 -25.12
C TYR A 174 2.61 20.55 -23.74
N ILE A 175 1.79 21.16 -22.88
CA ILE A 175 2.14 21.52 -21.49
C ILE A 175 1.11 20.89 -20.52
N ILE A 176 1.40 20.94 -19.22
CA ILE A 176 0.39 20.65 -18.20
C ILE A 176 -0.70 21.73 -18.28
N SER A 177 -1.93 21.32 -18.56
CA SER A 177 -3.05 22.23 -18.81
C SER A 177 -4.34 21.70 -18.17
N GLY A 178 -5.46 22.43 -18.39
CA GLY A 178 -6.78 21.95 -18.00
C GLY A 178 -7.15 20.59 -18.61
N ALA A 179 -6.60 20.24 -19.78
CA ALA A 179 -6.78 18.92 -20.38
C ALA A 179 -6.13 17.81 -19.55
N THR A 180 -4.90 18.04 -19.04
CA THR A 180 -4.21 17.14 -18.13
C THR A 180 -5.00 16.95 -16.84
N LEU A 181 -5.43 18.08 -16.26
CA LEU A 181 -6.19 18.08 -15.01
C LEU A 181 -7.49 17.28 -15.12
N ASN A 182 -8.26 17.49 -16.19
CA ASN A 182 -9.51 16.79 -16.42
C ASN A 182 -9.32 15.28 -16.61
N ARG A 183 -8.28 14.85 -17.32
CA ARG A 183 -7.92 13.44 -17.45
C ARG A 183 -7.56 12.81 -16.12
N PHE A 184 -6.75 13.48 -15.32
CA PHE A 184 -6.33 13.00 -14.00
C PHE A 184 -7.50 12.97 -13.03
N PHE A 185 -8.40 13.94 -13.10
CA PHE A 185 -9.64 13.92 -12.32
C PHE A 185 -10.50 12.69 -12.66
N ALA A 186 -10.74 12.41 -13.94
CA ALA A 186 -11.53 11.27 -14.37
C ALA A 186 -10.90 9.93 -13.94
N LEU A 187 -9.58 9.80 -14.04
CA LEU A 187 -8.86 8.61 -13.62
C LEU A 187 -8.89 8.44 -12.10
N HIS A 188 -8.61 9.50 -11.33
CA HIS A 188 -8.58 9.48 -9.87
C HIS A 188 -9.96 9.25 -9.25
N VAL A 189 -11.01 9.84 -9.79
CA VAL A 189 -12.35 9.75 -9.17
C VAL A 189 -13.11 8.50 -9.60
N ILE A 190 -12.84 7.95 -10.79
CA ILE A 190 -13.63 6.85 -11.34
C ILE A 190 -12.77 5.62 -11.64
N ALA A 191 -11.82 5.72 -12.58
CA ALA A 191 -11.21 4.53 -13.17
C ALA A 191 -10.29 3.79 -12.18
N LEU A 192 -9.37 4.48 -11.54
CA LEU A 192 -8.43 3.87 -10.61
C LEU A 192 -9.09 3.34 -9.33
N PRO A 193 -10.06 4.04 -8.70
CA PRO A 193 -10.82 3.47 -7.58
C PRO A 193 -11.54 2.17 -7.93
N ILE A 194 -12.15 2.06 -9.12
CA ILE A 194 -12.80 0.82 -9.56
C ILE A 194 -11.78 -0.31 -9.72
N VAL A 195 -10.65 -0.05 -10.36
CA VAL A 195 -9.56 -1.03 -10.52
C VAL A 195 -9.00 -1.44 -9.16
N LEU A 196 -8.79 -0.46 -8.25
CA LEU A 196 -8.30 -0.70 -6.90
C LEU A 196 -9.25 -1.62 -6.12
N LEU A 197 -10.55 -1.33 -6.12
CA LEU A 197 -11.57 -2.16 -5.45
C LEU A 197 -11.59 -3.58 -6.02
N LEU A 198 -11.53 -3.74 -7.35
CA LEU A 198 -11.48 -5.06 -7.99
C LEU A 198 -10.24 -5.85 -7.53
N LEU A 199 -9.07 -5.23 -7.53
CA LEU A 199 -7.82 -5.87 -7.09
C LEU A 199 -7.87 -6.23 -5.61
N ILE A 200 -8.47 -5.40 -4.75
CA ILE A 200 -8.66 -5.70 -3.33
C ILE A 200 -9.56 -6.93 -3.13
N VAL A 201 -10.66 -7.01 -3.89
CA VAL A 201 -11.53 -8.21 -3.86
C VAL A 201 -10.73 -9.46 -4.23
N LEU A 202 -9.94 -9.41 -5.32
CA LEU A 202 -9.10 -10.54 -5.73
C LEU A 202 -8.03 -10.89 -4.67
N HIS A 203 -7.42 -9.87 -4.05
CA HIS A 203 -6.44 -10.06 -2.97
C HIS A 203 -7.05 -10.76 -1.76
N VAL A 204 -8.24 -10.34 -1.32
CA VAL A 204 -8.95 -10.96 -0.18
C VAL A 204 -9.43 -12.36 -0.53
N LEU A 205 -9.93 -12.60 -1.74
CA LEU A 205 -10.33 -13.95 -2.19
C LEU A 205 -9.12 -14.91 -2.22
N ALA A 206 -7.97 -14.44 -2.74
CA ALA A 206 -6.74 -15.22 -2.72
C ALA A 206 -6.28 -15.51 -1.28
N LEU A 207 -6.38 -14.52 -0.36
CA LEU A 207 -6.09 -14.74 1.06
C LEU A 207 -6.98 -15.82 1.67
N HIS A 208 -8.28 -15.78 1.38
CA HIS A 208 -9.23 -16.76 1.91
C HIS A 208 -9.01 -18.17 1.35
N GLU A 209 -8.54 -18.30 0.12
CA GLU A 209 -8.24 -19.62 -0.46
C GLU A 209 -6.97 -20.23 0.16
N VAL A 210 -5.87 -19.48 0.24
CA VAL A 210 -4.60 -20.01 0.76
C VAL A 210 -4.46 -19.94 2.28
N GLY A 211 -5.28 -19.15 2.97
CA GLY A 211 -5.21 -18.92 4.42
C GLY A 211 -4.14 -17.90 4.83
N SER A 212 -4.36 -17.27 5.98
CA SER A 212 -3.43 -16.29 6.54
C SER A 212 -2.13 -16.95 7.00
N ASN A 213 -1.00 -16.28 6.73
CA ASN A 213 0.26 -16.61 7.39
C ASN A 213 0.21 -16.19 8.87
N ASN A 214 1.22 -16.57 9.67
CA ASN A 214 1.32 -16.21 11.09
C ASN A 214 2.78 -15.90 11.49
N PRO A 215 3.02 -15.37 12.70
CA PRO A 215 4.36 -15.00 13.14
C PRO A 215 5.40 -16.13 13.14
N ASP A 216 4.97 -17.39 13.24
CA ASP A 216 5.89 -18.52 13.19
C ASP A 216 6.10 -19.06 11.75
N GLY A 217 5.26 -18.62 10.79
CA GLY A 217 5.37 -19.02 9.39
C GLY A 217 4.95 -20.48 9.12
N ILE A 218 4.25 -21.13 10.05
CA ILE A 218 3.72 -22.49 9.88
C ILE A 218 2.30 -22.47 9.34
N GLU A 219 1.89 -23.56 8.68
CA GLU A 219 0.52 -23.66 8.16
C GLU A 219 -0.45 -24.07 9.26
N THR A 220 -1.56 -23.34 9.36
CA THR A 220 -2.68 -23.63 10.26
C THR A 220 -3.91 -24.16 9.52
N LYS A 221 -3.85 -24.17 8.19
CA LYS A 221 -4.88 -24.67 7.28
C LYS A 221 -4.25 -25.73 6.39
N LEU A 222 -4.43 -26.99 6.76
CA LEU A 222 -3.81 -28.15 6.15
C LEU A 222 -4.79 -28.87 5.21
N PRO A 223 -4.34 -29.56 4.16
CA PRO A 223 -5.20 -30.42 3.36
C PRO A 223 -5.97 -31.42 4.25
N LYS A 224 -7.21 -31.72 3.88
CA LYS A 224 -8.07 -32.66 4.64
C LYS A 224 -7.43 -34.04 4.75
N GLY A 225 -7.49 -34.65 5.94
CA GLY A 225 -6.88 -35.92 6.25
C GLY A 225 -5.39 -35.86 6.65
N THR A 226 -4.79 -34.67 6.67
CA THR A 226 -3.39 -34.50 7.13
C THR A 226 -3.23 -34.86 8.61
N MET A 227 -4.26 -34.59 9.42
CA MET A 227 -4.26 -34.86 10.89
C MET A 227 -4.82 -36.25 11.29
N GLY A 228 -5.15 -37.08 10.31
CA GLY A 228 -5.77 -38.37 10.56
C GLY A 228 -7.29 -38.32 10.75
N ASP A 229 -7.92 -39.50 10.74
CA ASP A 229 -9.41 -39.62 10.75
C ASP A 229 -10.04 -39.23 12.10
N ASP A 230 -9.30 -39.35 13.19
CA ASP A 230 -9.77 -39.00 14.54
C ASP A 230 -9.67 -37.50 14.85
N TYR A 231 -9.06 -36.71 13.97
CA TYR A 231 -8.92 -35.27 14.19
C TYR A 231 -10.27 -34.56 14.01
N LYS A 232 -10.70 -33.90 15.08
CA LYS A 232 -11.89 -33.03 15.04
C LYS A 232 -11.51 -31.59 15.28
N THR A 233 -11.95 -30.72 14.39
CA THR A 233 -11.81 -29.27 14.55
C THR A 233 -12.59 -28.80 15.77
N GLN A 234 -11.93 -28.12 16.71
CA GLN A 234 -12.51 -27.77 18.03
C GLN A 234 -13.44 -26.55 17.99
N PHE A 235 -13.34 -25.68 16.96
CA PHE A 235 -14.08 -24.43 16.87
C PHE A 235 -15.08 -24.41 15.71
N PRO A 236 -16.14 -23.59 15.81
CA PRO A 236 -17.14 -23.46 14.76
C PRO A 236 -16.59 -22.66 13.59
N PHE A 237 -15.99 -23.33 12.65
CA PHE A 237 -15.60 -22.76 11.36
C PHE A 237 -16.64 -23.05 10.28
N HIS A 238 -16.70 -22.19 9.28
CA HIS A 238 -17.62 -22.39 8.16
C HIS A 238 -17.36 -23.76 7.49
N LYS A 239 -18.45 -24.49 7.18
CA LYS A 239 -18.42 -25.83 6.63
C LYS A 239 -17.55 -26.02 5.38
N ASP A 240 -17.41 -24.97 4.55
CA ASP A 240 -16.59 -25.03 3.34
C ASP A 240 -15.11 -25.17 3.69
N TYR A 241 -14.66 -24.59 4.80
CA TYR A 241 -13.28 -24.77 5.28
C TYR A 241 -13.08 -26.17 5.84
N THR A 242 -13.95 -26.63 6.72
CA THR A 242 -13.81 -27.93 7.40
C THR A 242 -14.00 -29.13 6.49
N LYS A 243 -14.70 -28.97 5.36
CA LYS A 243 -14.79 -29.99 4.31
C LYS A 243 -13.48 -30.18 3.53
N LYS A 244 -12.77 -29.08 3.25
CA LYS A 244 -11.55 -29.09 2.42
C LYS A 244 -10.27 -29.22 3.23
N TYR A 245 -10.29 -28.78 4.51
CA TYR A 245 -9.09 -28.58 5.31
C TYR A 245 -9.23 -29.11 6.73
N ASP A 246 -8.10 -29.53 7.29
CA ASP A 246 -7.91 -29.66 8.73
C ASP A 246 -7.41 -28.31 9.26
N ILE A 247 -8.16 -27.74 10.22
CA ILE A 247 -7.87 -26.41 10.78
C ILE A 247 -7.25 -26.60 12.16
N ILE A 248 -6.00 -26.20 12.32
CA ILE A 248 -5.25 -26.29 13.58
C ILE A 248 -4.85 -24.89 14.05
N ASP A 249 -4.62 -24.72 15.34
CA ASP A 249 -4.13 -23.47 15.95
C ASP A 249 -4.81 -22.19 15.45
N SER A 250 -6.09 -22.29 15.12
CA SER A 250 -6.91 -21.20 14.65
C SER A 250 -8.11 -21.00 15.57
N ILE A 251 -8.65 -19.80 15.54
CA ILE A 251 -9.88 -19.37 16.19
C ILE A 251 -10.77 -18.68 15.15
N PRO A 252 -12.10 -18.66 15.32
CA PRO A 252 -12.96 -17.91 14.42
C PRO A 252 -12.64 -16.43 14.52
N PHE A 253 -12.72 -15.73 13.36
CA PHE A 253 -12.38 -14.31 13.32
C PHE A 253 -13.26 -13.48 14.27
N HIS A 254 -14.58 -13.72 14.26
CA HIS A 254 -15.47 -13.09 15.24
C HIS A 254 -15.72 -14.03 16.42
N PRO A 255 -15.60 -13.56 17.68
CA PRO A 255 -15.33 -12.17 18.08
C PRO A 255 -13.82 -11.83 18.22
N TYR A 256 -12.92 -12.79 18.18
CA TYR A 256 -11.52 -12.62 18.61
C TYR A 256 -10.73 -11.66 17.72
N GLY A 257 -10.73 -11.86 16.41
CA GLY A 257 -10.11 -10.97 15.45
C GLY A 257 -10.78 -9.60 15.45
N THR A 258 -12.10 -9.58 15.46
CA THR A 258 -12.89 -8.34 15.50
C THR A 258 -12.50 -7.44 16.68
N VAL A 259 -12.38 -8.01 17.89
CA VAL A 259 -11.98 -7.22 19.07
C VAL A 259 -10.54 -6.70 18.95
N LYS A 260 -9.62 -7.51 18.44
CA LYS A 260 -8.24 -7.06 18.17
C LYS A 260 -8.22 -5.92 17.14
N ASP A 261 -8.98 -6.05 16.05
CA ASP A 261 -9.07 -5.01 15.02
C ASP A 261 -9.69 -3.73 15.59
N MET A 262 -10.73 -3.82 16.42
CA MET A 262 -11.33 -2.64 17.07
C MET A 262 -10.32 -1.89 17.96
N VAL A 263 -9.47 -2.58 18.70
CA VAL A 263 -8.38 -1.95 19.48
C VAL A 263 -7.39 -1.25 18.55
N GLY A 264 -6.99 -1.92 17.46
CA GLY A 264 -6.11 -1.32 16.45
C GLY A 264 -6.72 -0.09 15.78
N VAL A 265 -8.00 -0.17 15.41
CA VAL A 265 -8.78 0.95 14.84
C VAL A 265 -8.87 2.12 15.83
N ALA A 266 -9.17 1.87 17.10
CA ALA A 266 -9.23 2.93 18.12
C ALA A 266 -7.86 3.64 18.28
N GLY A 267 -6.77 2.88 18.37
CA GLY A 267 -5.42 3.45 18.42
C GLY A 267 -5.05 4.24 17.16
N PHE A 268 -5.37 3.70 15.99
CA PHE A 268 -5.16 4.39 14.73
C PHE A 268 -5.96 5.69 14.63
N LEU A 269 -7.26 5.65 14.94
CA LEU A 269 -8.12 6.83 14.88
C LEU A 269 -7.67 7.89 15.88
N PHE A 270 -7.19 7.51 17.07
CA PHE A 270 -6.61 8.47 18.00
C PHE A 270 -5.43 9.24 17.39
N LEU A 271 -4.47 8.51 16.77
CA LEU A 271 -3.32 9.12 16.10
C LEU A 271 -3.75 9.93 14.86
N PHE A 272 -4.66 9.39 14.06
CA PHE A 272 -5.18 10.06 12.88
C PHE A 272 -5.88 11.37 13.21
N CYS A 273 -6.77 11.38 14.22
CA CYS A 273 -7.43 12.58 14.70
C CYS A 273 -6.43 13.57 15.31
N TYR A 274 -5.41 13.09 16.04
CA TYR A 274 -4.38 13.98 16.55
C TYR A 274 -3.65 14.72 15.42
N VAL A 275 -3.23 14.03 14.36
CA VAL A 275 -2.61 14.68 13.20
C VAL A 275 -3.60 15.61 12.52
N LEU A 276 -4.81 15.15 12.26
CA LEU A 276 -5.86 15.89 11.55
C LEU A 276 -6.21 17.23 12.20
N PHE A 277 -6.35 17.26 13.52
CA PHE A 277 -6.81 18.45 14.24
C PHE A 277 -5.66 19.35 14.73
N PHE A 278 -4.46 18.82 14.92
CA PHE A 278 -3.38 19.59 15.53
C PHE A 278 -2.18 19.83 14.60
N ASN A 279 -1.98 18.98 13.58
CA ASN A 279 -0.83 19.13 12.66
C ASN A 279 -1.10 18.47 11.29
N PRO A 280 -2.14 18.88 10.52
CA PRO A 280 -2.53 18.22 9.27
C PRO A 280 -1.49 18.33 8.17
N GLU A 281 -0.59 19.29 8.24
CA GLU A 281 0.50 19.49 7.28
C GLU A 281 1.75 18.68 7.63
N MET A 282 1.88 18.23 8.88
CA MET A 282 3.06 17.53 9.41
C MET A 282 4.39 18.22 9.07
N GLY A 283 4.42 19.56 9.26
CA GLY A 283 5.61 20.38 8.94
C GLY A 283 5.98 20.39 7.46
N GLY A 284 5.01 20.23 6.57
CA GLY A 284 5.21 20.21 5.13
C GLY A 284 5.41 18.80 4.53
N TYR A 285 5.45 17.73 5.33
CA TYR A 285 5.57 16.37 4.80
C TYR A 285 4.27 15.81 4.21
N PHE A 286 3.11 16.20 4.75
CA PHE A 286 1.80 15.76 4.26
C PHE A 286 1.19 16.75 3.29
N LEU A 287 1.39 18.04 3.52
CA LEU A 287 1.00 19.12 2.62
C LEU A 287 2.14 20.13 2.56
N GLU A 288 2.76 20.25 1.40
CA GLU A 288 3.90 21.15 1.19
C GLU A 288 3.43 22.60 1.13
N PRO A 289 4.15 23.56 1.78
CA PRO A 289 3.80 24.97 1.78
C PRO A 289 3.56 25.57 0.39
N PRO A 290 4.34 25.24 -0.67
CA PRO A 290 4.08 25.78 -2.00
C PRO A 290 2.75 25.38 -2.63
N ASN A 291 2.07 24.34 -2.12
CA ASN A 291 0.75 23.97 -2.60
C ASN A 291 -0.41 24.80 -2.05
N PHE A 292 -0.12 25.74 -1.16
CA PHE A 292 -1.05 26.80 -0.75
C PHE A 292 -0.98 28.05 -1.66
N GLU A 293 -0.14 28.00 -2.69
CA GLU A 293 -0.08 28.98 -3.77
C GLU A 293 -0.61 28.36 -5.07
N ALA A 294 -1.41 29.14 -5.82
CA ALA A 294 -1.92 28.70 -7.13
C ALA A 294 -0.77 28.41 -8.09
N ALA A 295 -0.92 27.39 -8.92
CA ALA A 295 0.07 27.01 -9.92
C ALA A 295 0.40 28.16 -10.86
N ASN A 296 1.67 28.50 -10.97
CA ASN A 296 2.20 29.45 -11.94
C ASN A 296 3.14 28.73 -12.92
N PRO A 297 2.72 28.49 -14.17
CA PRO A 297 3.54 27.81 -15.17
C PRO A 297 4.79 28.57 -15.59
N LEU A 298 4.89 29.85 -15.26
CA LEU A 298 6.04 30.72 -15.59
C LEU A 298 7.06 30.84 -14.46
N LYS A 299 6.75 30.26 -13.27
CA LYS A 299 7.64 30.35 -12.08
C LYS A 299 7.93 28.95 -11.56
N THR A 300 9.05 28.38 -11.98
CA THR A 300 9.51 27.08 -11.45
C THR A 300 9.94 27.21 -9.99
N PRO A 301 9.47 26.33 -9.07
CA PRO A 301 9.98 26.29 -7.71
C PRO A 301 11.48 25.96 -7.65
N GLU A 302 12.17 26.51 -6.66
CA GLU A 302 13.63 26.25 -6.47
C GLU A 302 13.93 24.77 -6.20
N HIS A 303 13.02 24.09 -5.51
CA HIS A 303 13.12 22.67 -5.21
C HIS A 303 11.80 21.98 -5.48
N ILE A 304 11.81 20.97 -6.37
CA ILE A 304 10.66 20.13 -6.67
C ILE A 304 10.95 18.73 -6.13
N ALA A 305 10.17 18.30 -5.14
CA ALA A 305 10.20 16.95 -4.63
C ALA A 305 8.79 16.34 -4.71
N PRO A 306 8.65 15.03 -4.96
CA PRO A 306 7.37 14.37 -4.82
C PRO A 306 6.98 14.24 -3.34
N VAL A 307 5.71 13.99 -3.06
CA VAL A 307 5.23 13.67 -1.71
C VAL A 307 6.04 12.52 -1.09
N TRP A 308 6.23 12.57 0.22
CA TRP A 308 7.18 11.76 1.00
C TRP A 308 7.12 10.24 0.69
N TYR A 309 5.99 9.68 0.39
CA TYR A 309 5.86 8.25 0.13
C TYR A 309 6.39 7.81 -1.25
N PHE A 310 6.69 8.73 -2.16
CA PHE A 310 7.39 8.46 -3.42
C PHE A 310 8.90 8.72 -3.35
N THR A 311 9.34 9.46 -2.33
CA THR A 311 10.74 9.88 -2.21
C THR A 311 11.76 8.74 -2.20
N PRO A 312 11.49 7.51 -1.65
CA PRO A 312 12.45 6.43 -1.76
C PRO A 312 12.77 6.04 -3.21
N PHE A 313 11.76 5.95 -4.06
CA PHE A 313 11.92 5.61 -5.48
C PHE A 313 12.49 6.77 -6.29
N TYR A 314 12.10 8.00 -5.95
CA TYR A 314 12.64 9.21 -6.54
C TYR A 314 14.14 9.40 -6.22
N ALA A 315 14.58 9.01 -5.04
CA ALA A 315 16.01 9.02 -4.70
C ALA A 315 16.81 8.05 -5.59
N VAL A 316 16.27 6.85 -5.87
CA VAL A 316 16.88 5.88 -6.81
C VAL A 316 17.00 6.49 -8.21
N LEU A 317 15.96 7.15 -8.71
CA LEU A 317 16.00 7.85 -10.01
C LEU A 317 17.13 8.89 -10.05
N ARG A 318 17.21 9.75 -9.04
CA ARG A 318 18.20 10.84 -8.96
C ARG A 318 19.63 10.37 -8.68
N ALA A 319 19.80 9.16 -8.14
CA ALA A 319 21.12 8.57 -7.91
C ALA A 319 21.86 8.25 -9.21
N VAL A 320 21.14 8.08 -10.33
CA VAL A 320 21.69 7.75 -11.64
C VAL A 320 21.78 9.02 -12.50
N PRO A 321 22.97 9.42 -12.98
CA PRO A 321 23.14 10.65 -13.76
C PRO A 321 22.41 10.66 -15.10
N ASP A 322 22.35 9.51 -15.79
CA ASP A 322 21.63 9.39 -17.05
C ASP A 322 20.13 9.29 -16.83
N LYS A 323 19.34 10.09 -17.56
CA LYS A 323 17.89 10.18 -17.38
C LYS A 323 17.17 8.87 -17.65
N LEU A 324 17.51 8.18 -18.75
CA LEU A 324 16.86 6.90 -19.10
C LEU A 324 17.22 5.82 -18.10
N LEU A 325 18.50 5.66 -17.77
CA LEU A 325 18.94 4.68 -16.77
C LEU A 325 18.37 4.97 -15.39
N GLY A 326 18.19 6.24 -15.03
CA GLY A 326 17.51 6.64 -13.80
C GLY A 326 16.04 6.19 -13.77
N VAL A 327 15.31 6.39 -14.86
CA VAL A 327 13.92 5.91 -15.01
C VAL A 327 13.86 4.37 -14.94
N VAL A 328 14.77 3.69 -15.60
CA VAL A 328 14.89 2.21 -15.55
C VAL A 328 15.21 1.74 -14.13
N ALA A 329 16.13 2.40 -13.42
CA ALA A 329 16.48 2.06 -12.04
C ALA A 329 15.28 2.26 -11.08
N MET A 330 14.56 3.37 -11.22
CA MET A 330 13.33 3.63 -10.45
C MET A 330 12.27 2.56 -10.74
N GLY A 331 12.00 2.25 -12.01
CA GLY A 331 11.07 1.18 -12.38
C GLY A 331 11.51 -0.17 -11.84
N ALA A 332 12.79 -0.50 -11.96
CA ALA A 332 13.38 -1.74 -11.44
C ALA A 332 13.21 -1.86 -9.91
N SER A 333 13.31 -0.75 -9.15
CA SER A 333 13.13 -0.74 -7.70
C SER A 333 11.72 -1.15 -7.28
N ILE A 334 10.71 -0.91 -8.11
CA ILE A 334 9.34 -1.37 -7.88
C ILE A 334 9.14 -2.80 -8.40
N VAL A 335 9.63 -3.09 -9.62
CA VAL A 335 9.46 -4.41 -10.26
C VAL A 335 10.13 -5.53 -9.46
N VAL A 336 11.29 -5.27 -8.85
CA VAL A 336 12.00 -6.28 -8.06
C VAL A 336 11.19 -6.76 -6.84
N LEU A 337 10.30 -5.94 -6.30
CA LEU A 337 9.39 -6.34 -5.22
C LEU A 337 8.37 -7.39 -5.66
N PHE A 338 7.91 -7.33 -6.92
CA PHE A 338 7.05 -8.39 -7.49
C PHE A 338 7.75 -9.74 -7.53
N LEU A 339 9.06 -9.74 -7.76
CA LEU A 339 9.86 -10.95 -7.93
C LEU A 339 10.32 -11.57 -6.61
N LEU A 340 10.05 -10.94 -5.48
CA LEU A 340 10.46 -11.39 -4.14
C LEU A 340 10.12 -12.87 -3.84
N PRO A 341 8.93 -13.42 -4.21
CA PRO A 341 8.62 -14.84 -3.98
C PRO A 341 9.59 -15.81 -4.62
N TRP A 342 10.25 -15.42 -5.71
CA TRP A 342 11.18 -16.27 -6.46
C TRP A 342 12.64 -16.03 -6.08
N PHE A 343 12.96 -14.84 -5.53
CA PHE A 343 14.28 -14.56 -4.99
C PHE A 343 14.53 -15.31 -3.68
N ASP A 344 13.52 -15.46 -2.85
CA ASP A 344 13.63 -16.17 -1.58
C ASP A 344 13.37 -17.67 -1.76
N ARG A 345 14.43 -18.46 -1.71
CA ARG A 345 14.42 -19.92 -1.92
C ARG A 345 14.43 -20.72 -0.62
N CYS A 346 14.37 -20.06 0.55
CA CYS A 346 14.31 -20.72 1.84
C CYS A 346 12.91 -21.33 2.07
N LYS A 347 12.87 -22.53 2.64
CA LYS A 347 11.61 -23.20 3.00
C LYS A 347 10.99 -22.65 4.28
N VAL A 348 11.79 -22.01 5.12
CA VAL A 348 11.36 -21.38 6.39
C VAL A 348 11.00 -19.93 6.11
N ARG A 349 9.76 -19.56 6.44
CA ARG A 349 9.20 -18.25 6.10
C ARG A 349 9.59 -17.15 7.09
N SER A 350 9.30 -17.37 8.36
CA SER A 350 9.45 -16.35 9.39
C SER A 350 10.90 -16.09 9.77
N TYR A 351 11.29 -14.81 9.84
CA TYR A 351 12.62 -14.37 10.30
C TYR A 351 13.01 -14.94 11.67
N ARG A 352 12.04 -15.31 12.50
CA ARG A 352 12.29 -15.87 13.84
C ARG A 352 13.11 -17.17 13.82
N TYR A 353 12.94 -17.94 12.77
CA TYR A 353 13.57 -19.26 12.57
C TYR A 353 14.64 -19.27 11.49
N ARG A 354 14.91 -18.11 10.90
CA ARG A 354 15.95 -17.93 9.88
C ARG A 354 17.28 -17.52 10.51
N SER A 355 18.32 -17.48 9.70
CA SER A 355 19.68 -17.14 10.13
C SER A 355 19.81 -15.67 10.54
N LYS A 356 20.89 -15.37 11.28
CA LYS A 356 21.25 -13.98 11.58
C LYS A 356 21.53 -13.17 10.31
N LEU A 357 22.06 -13.82 9.27
CA LEU A 357 22.31 -13.16 7.97
C LEU A 357 21.00 -12.64 7.34
N HIS A 358 19.91 -13.41 7.40
CA HIS A 358 18.61 -12.97 6.93
C HIS A 358 18.10 -11.74 7.69
N LEU A 359 18.23 -11.74 9.01
CA LEU A 359 17.85 -10.58 9.83
C LEU A 359 18.69 -9.34 9.48
N ILE A 360 20.01 -9.49 9.33
CA ILE A 360 20.91 -8.40 8.93
C ILE A 360 20.50 -7.84 7.56
N ASN A 361 20.20 -8.72 6.61
CA ASN A 361 19.78 -8.33 5.26
C ASN A 361 18.45 -7.54 5.28
N ILE A 362 17.46 -7.95 6.09
CA ILE A 362 16.20 -7.19 6.29
C ILE A 362 16.48 -5.81 6.92
N ILE A 363 17.31 -5.76 7.96
CA ILE A 363 17.66 -4.49 8.64
C ILE A 363 18.35 -3.55 7.64
N GLN A 364 19.30 -4.04 6.87
CA GLN A 364 20.04 -3.29 5.87
C GLN A 364 19.09 -2.74 4.78
N PHE A 365 18.15 -3.57 4.29
CA PHE A 365 17.11 -3.14 3.34
C PHE A 365 16.23 -2.04 3.92
N THR A 366 15.79 -2.20 5.16
CA THR A 366 14.92 -1.24 5.86
C THR A 366 15.63 0.10 6.04
N ILE A 367 16.91 0.08 6.47
CA ILE A 367 17.73 1.29 6.61
C ILE A 367 17.89 1.97 5.24
N SER A 368 18.18 1.20 4.19
CA SER A 368 18.34 1.73 2.83
C SER A 368 17.06 2.38 2.33
N PHE A 369 15.90 1.76 2.54
CA PHE A 369 14.61 2.31 2.13
C PHE A 369 14.28 3.62 2.86
N ILE A 370 14.48 3.66 4.18
CA ILE A 370 14.23 4.87 4.98
C ILE A 370 15.21 5.99 4.59
N ALA A 371 16.50 5.68 4.44
CA ALA A 371 17.51 6.65 4.03
C ALA A 371 17.21 7.24 2.64
N LEU A 372 16.80 6.40 1.67
CA LEU A 372 16.35 6.86 0.37
C LEU A 372 15.11 7.76 0.47
N GLY A 373 14.19 7.45 1.39
CA GLY A 373 13.03 8.31 1.68
C GLY A 373 13.44 9.72 2.11
N VAL A 374 14.38 9.82 3.02
CA VAL A 374 14.93 11.11 3.48
C VAL A 374 15.68 11.82 2.35
N LEU A 375 16.59 11.12 1.68
CA LEU A 375 17.43 11.69 0.60
C LEU A 375 16.59 12.15 -0.60
N GLY A 376 15.49 11.49 -0.90
CA GLY A 376 14.58 11.87 -1.98
C GLY A 376 13.84 13.18 -1.73
N ALA A 377 13.65 13.56 -0.47
CA ALA A 377 13.05 14.83 -0.08
C ALA A 377 14.06 15.99 -0.04
N LEU A 378 15.37 15.70 0.01
CA LEU A 378 16.44 16.71 0.11
C LEU A 378 16.92 17.16 -1.28
N PRO A 379 17.54 18.36 -1.40
CA PRO A 379 18.15 18.82 -2.65
C PRO A 379 19.25 17.87 -3.17
N ALA A 380 19.44 17.79 -4.49
CA ALA A 380 20.44 16.94 -5.12
C ALA A 380 21.86 17.55 -5.05
N THR A 381 22.45 17.64 -3.85
CA THR A 381 23.84 18.01 -3.69
C THR A 381 24.77 16.83 -4.03
N PRO A 382 26.05 17.03 -4.35
CA PRO A 382 26.99 15.94 -4.59
C PRO A 382 27.05 14.91 -3.46
N THR A 383 27.02 15.37 -2.21
CA THR A 383 27.02 14.49 -1.02
C THR A 383 25.74 13.65 -0.94
N TYR A 384 24.57 14.27 -1.10
CA TYR A 384 23.30 13.53 -1.03
C TYR A 384 23.11 12.60 -2.23
N THR A 385 23.65 12.94 -3.40
CA THR A 385 23.66 12.05 -4.55
C THR A 385 24.53 10.84 -4.31
N LEU A 386 25.74 11.00 -3.75
CA LEU A 386 26.60 9.88 -3.37
C LEU A 386 25.92 8.95 -2.33
N LEU A 387 25.30 9.53 -1.30
CA LEU A 387 24.55 8.74 -0.30
C LEU A 387 23.38 8.01 -0.94
N ALA A 388 22.64 8.64 -1.85
CA ALA A 388 21.55 8.00 -2.58
C ALA A 388 22.06 6.83 -3.44
N GLN A 389 23.23 6.92 -4.06
CA GLN A 389 23.87 5.82 -4.77
C GLN A 389 24.19 4.65 -3.85
N ILE A 390 24.80 4.91 -2.69
CA ILE A 390 25.15 3.89 -1.70
C ILE A 390 23.89 3.16 -1.19
N PHE A 391 22.86 3.90 -0.81
CA PHE A 391 21.62 3.29 -0.31
C PHE A 391 20.77 2.65 -1.42
N SER A 392 20.86 3.14 -2.67
CA SER A 392 20.24 2.43 -3.82
C SER A 392 20.93 1.10 -4.07
N LEU A 393 22.26 1.05 -4.02
CA LEU A 393 22.99 -0.20 -4.06
C LEU A 393 22.57 -1.13 -2.93
N GLY A 394 22.48 -0.62 -1.71
CA GLY A 394 21.97 -1.36 -0.56
C GLY A 394 20.57 -1.92 -0.78
N TYR A 395 19.66 -1.14 -1.30
CA TYR A 395 18.30 -1.56 -1.62
C TYR A 395 18.28 -2.77 -2.58
N PHE A 396 19.01 -2.72 -3.69
CA PHE A 396 19.06 -3.82 -4.65
C PHE A 396 19.87 -5.03 -4.14
N MET A 397 20.90 -4.79 -3.35
CA MET A 397 21.71 -5.87 -2.75
C MET A 397 20.90 -6.77 -1.83
N PHE A 398 19.81 -6.29 -1.23
CA PHE A 398 18.89 -7.14 -0.48
C PHE A 398 18.42 -8.34 -1.30
N PHE A 399 17.96 -8.11 -2.53
CA PHE A 399 17.43 -9.16 -3.41
C PHE A 399 18.52 -10.08 -3.93
N VAL A 400 19.66 -9.49 -4.30
CA VAL A 400 20.82 -10.25 -4.76
C VAL A 400 21.32 -11.19 -3.66
N MET A 401 21.53 -10.66 -2.46
CA MET A 401 21.96 -11.46 -1.30
C MET A 401 20.95 -12.55 -0.97
N LEU A 402 19.64 -12.20 -0.95
CA LEU A 402 18.56 -13.16 -0.68
C LEU A 402 18.60 -14.35 -1.65
N TRP A 403 18.81 -14.09 -2.95
CA TRP A 403 18.95 -15.12 -3.96
C TRP A 403 20.12 -16.09 -3.69
N PHE A 404 21.26 -15.58 -3.26
CA PHE A 404 22.45 -16.40 -3.05
C PHE A 404 22.36 -17.24 -1.77
N TYR A 405 22.05 -16.65 -0.62
CA TYR A 405 22.13 -17.39 0.64
C TYR A 405 20.88 -18.20 0.98
N SER A 406 19.68 -17.78 0.55
CA SER A 406 18.43 -18.36 1.04
C SER A 406 18.25 -19.84 0.70
N LYS A 407 18.87 -20.34 -0.38
CA LYS A 407 18.80 -21.75 -0.78
C LYS A 407 19.45 -22.69 0.25
N ASN A 408 20.56 -22.27 0.81
CA ASN A 408 21.41 -23.09 1.70
C ASN A 408 21.47 -22.50 3.14
N GLU A 409 20.50 -21.69 3.48
CA GLU A 409 20.45 -20.99 4.76
C GLU A 409 20.26 -21.96 5.93
N ALA A 410 21.10 -21.82 6.97
CA ALA A 410 20.94 -22.55 8.22
C ALA A 410 19.74 -21.98 8.99
N THR A 411 18.72 -22.82 9.17
CA THR A 411 17.48 -22.43 9.88
C THR A 411 17.36 -23.14 11.20
N LYS A 412 16.60 -22.53 12.12
CA LYS A 412 16.18 -23.17 13.38
C LYS A 412 15.02 -24.12 13.11
N PRO A 413 14.81 -25.15 13.95
CA PRO A 413 13.64 -26.02 13.82
C PRO A 413 12.35 -25.21 14.04
N LEU A 414 11.37 -25.47 13.17
CA LEU A 414 10.04 -24.88 13.31
C LEU A 414 9.29 -25.58 14.47
N PRO A 415 8.46 -24.83 15.22
CA PRO A 415 7.59 -25.45 16.21
C PRO A 415 6.50 -26.27 15.52
N GLU A 416 6.06 -27.37 16.13
CA GLU A 416 4.95 -28.17 15.63
C GLU A 416 3.60 -27.43 15.72
N ARG A 417 3.46 -26.55 16.69
CA ARG A 417 2.27 -25.74 16.96
C ARG A 417 2.65 -24.26 17.08
N VAL A 418 1.72 -23.34 16.77
CA VAL A 418 1.99 -21.90 16.88
C VAL A 418 2.35 -21.48 18.30
N THR A 419 3.28 -20.54 18.39
CA THR A 419 3.78 -20.00 19.67
C THR A 419 3.26 -18.57 19.91
N PHE A 420 3.26 -18.14 21.17
CA PHE A 420 2.83 -16.78 21.57
C PHE A 420 4.03 -15.87 21.94
N LYS A 421 5.18 -16.09 21.32
CA LYS A 421 6.42 -15.32 21.59
C LYS A 421 6.41 -13.98 20.88
#